data_d102ef8b5edf42968ee5ce49f25c9604
#
_entry.id   d102ef8b5edf42968ee5ce49f25c9604
#
_cell.length_a   1.000
_cell.length_b   1.000
_cell.length_c   1.000
_cell.angle_alpha   90.00
_cell.angle_beta   90.00
_cell.angle_gamma   90.00
#
_symmetry.space_group_name_H-M   'P 1'
#
loop_
_entity.id
_entity.type
_entity.pdbx_description
1 polymer ?
#
loop_
_entity_poly.entity_id
_entity_poly.type
_entity_poly.pdbx_seq_one_letter_code
_entity_poly.pdbx_strand_id
1 'polypeptide(L)'
;MSDKLHLVIVTGMSGAGKTVAIQSFEDLGYFTIDNMPPTLLPKFLELIRHSQDNNKIALVVDMRSRSFFSEIREVLDEIEGAEDLDFKVLFLDATDSELVARYKETRRSHPLVADGRVLDGIQLERELLAPLKNMSQNVIDTTELTPRNLRKAISEQFASQDNQPSFRIEVMSFGFKYGLPLDADLVFDVRFLPNPYYKLELRNLTGLDAPVFDYVMEHQESEEFYSHLLGLIEPILPGYQKEGKSVLTIAVGCTGGQHRSVAFAKRLADDLEKNWNVNRSHRDKDRRKETVNRS
;
A
#
# COMPACT_ATOMS: atom_id res chain seq x y z
N MET A 1 0.46 3.66 28.13
CA MET A 1 1.83 3.88 27.67
C MET A 1 1.70 4.87 26.54
N SER A 2 2.34 6.04 26.64
CA SER A 2 2.32 7.00 25.54
C SER A 2 3.05 6.35 24.36
N ASP A 3 2.37 6.19 23.22
CA ASP A 3 3.02 5.71 22.00
C ASP A 3 4.13 6.71 21.62
N LYS A 4 5.37 6.25 21.55
CA LYS A 4 6.50 7.09 21.12
C LYS A 4 6.27 7.54 19.67
N LEU A 5 6.65 8.77 19.39
CA LEU A 5 6.64 9.28 18.01
C LEU A 5 7.81 8.63 17.24
N HIS A 6 7.51 7.91 16.16
CA HIS A 6 8.49 7.31 15.26
C HIS A 6 8.81 8.26 14.11
N LEU A 7 10.01 8.79 14.08
CA LEU A 7 10.48 9.70 13.05
C LEU A 7 11.59 9.06 12.21
N VAL A 8 11.39 8.97 10.92
CA VAL A 8 12.41 8.53 9.97
C VAL A 8 12.79 9.70 9.06
N ILE A 9 14.07 10.09 9.07
CA ILE A 9 14.60 11.03 8.09
C ILE A 9 15.22 10.24 6.95
N VAL A 10 14.65 10.41 5.76
CA VAL A 10 15.14 9.81 4.52
C VAL A 10 16.02 10.81 3.79
N THR A 11 17.26 10.46 3.57
CA THR A 11 18.22 11.29 2.85
C THR A 11 19.11 10.43 1.96
N GLY A 12 20.08 11.01 1.28
CA GLY A 12 21.02 10.28 0.44
C GLY A 12 21.23 10.91 -0.92
N MET A 13 22.05 10.26 -1.75
CA MET A 13 22.46 10.75 -3.06
C MET A 13 21.30 11.05 -3.97
N SER A 14 21.40 12.12 -4.75
CA SER A 14 20.44 12.44 -5.80
C SER A 14 20.43 11.33 -6.85
N GLY A 15 19.24 10.77 -7.13
CA GLY A 15 19.11 9.59 -8.00
C GLY A 15 19.21 8.23 -7.27
N ALA A 16 19.44 8.20 -5.96
CA ALA A 16 19.53 6.96 -5.17
C ALA A 16 18.15 6.35 -4.81
N GLY A 17 17.02 6.94 -5.22
CA GLY A 17 15.72 6.32 -5.02
C GLY A 17 14.88 6.90 -3.88
N LYS A 18 15.13 8.13 -3.40
CA LYS A 18 14.35 8.80 -2.34
C LYS A 18 12.84 8.82 -2.60
N THR A 19 12.42 9.01 -3.85
CA THR A 19 10.99 8.97 -4.23
C THR A 19 10.37 7.59 -4.02
N VAL A 20 11.11 6.52 -4.30
CA VAL A 20 10.63 5.15 -4.03
C VAL A 20 10.57 4.90 -2.54
N ALA A 21 11.52 5.43 -1.78
CA ALA A 21 11.54 5.28 -0.33
C ALA A 21 10.35 5.98 0.33
N ILE A 22 10.03 7.22 -0.05
CA ILE A 22 8.89 7.95 0.54
C ILE A 22 7.57 7.22 0.28
N GLN A 23 7.36 6.71 -0.94
CA GLN A 23 6.20 5.89 -1.28
C GLN A 23 6.15 4.60 -0.44
N SER A 24 7.31 3.99 -0.16
CA SER A 24 7.37 2.79 0.69
C SER A 24 6.96 3.10 2.13
N PHE A 25 7.32 4.26 2.66
CA PHE A 25 6.89 4.70 3.99
C PHE A 25 5.40 5.03 4.04
N GLU A 26 4.81 5.59 2.97
CA GLU A 26 3.35 5.75 2.83
C GLU A 26 2.63 4.41 2.90
N ASP A 27 3.12 3.41 2.16
CA ASP A 27 2.58 2.04 2.18
C ASP A 27 2.70 1.39 3.57
N LEU A 28 3.68 1.77 4.38
CA LEU A 28 3.87 1.35 5.77
C LEU A 28 3.03 2.16 6.78
N GLY A 29 2.20 3.09 6.31
CA GLY A 29 1.31 3.90 7.14
C GLY A 29 2.00 5.08 7.85
N TYR A 30 3.16 5.52 7.36
CA TYR A 30 3.80 6.74 7.83
C TYR A 30 3.14 7.96 7.18
N PHE A 31 2.98 9.02 7.95
CA PHE A 31 2.72 10.35 7.39
C PHE A 31 4.02 10.86 6.74
N THR A 32 3.99 11.11 5.44
CA THR A 32 5.19 11.44 4.68
C THR A 32 5.23 12.89 4.26
N ILE A 33 6.43 13.51 4.32
CA ILE A 33 6.69 14.84 3.78
C ILE A 33 7.92 14.78 2.90
N ASP A 34 7.78 15.22 1.66
CA ASP A 34 8.89 15.32 0.73
C ASP A 34 9.47 16.76 0.71
N ASN A 35 10.79 16.84 0.59
CA ASN A 35 11.53 18.08 0.44
C ASN A 35 11.32 19.10 1.58
N MET A 36 11.32 18.62 2.83
CA MET A 36 11.22 19.47 4.02
C MET A 36 12.51 20.33 4.18
N PRO A 37 12.38 21.67 4.26
CA PRO A 37 13.51 22.51 4.64
C PRO A 37 13.95 22.19 6.09
N PRO A 38 15.26 21.98 6.34
CA PRO A 38 15.76 21.65 7.69
C PRO A 38 15.36 22.66 8.77
N THR A 39 15.31 23.94 8.43
CA THR A 39 14.93 25.04 9.32
C THR A 39 13.49 24.94 9.84
N LEU A 40 12.60 24.24 9.15
CA LEU A 40 11.23 24.05 9.57
C LEU A 40 11.03 22.80 10.46
N LEU A 41 12.02 21.91 10.52
CA LEU A 41 11.93 20.65 11.23
C LEU A 41 11.63 20.82 12.74
N PRO A 42 12.28 21.72 13.49
CA PRO A 42 11.99 21.91 14.91
C PRO A 42 10.54 22.34 15.15
N LYS A 43 10.04 23.30 14.35
CA LYS A 43 8.67 23.78 14.46
C LYS A 43 7.63 22.72 14.08
N PHE A 44 7.94 21.95 13.08
CA PHE A 44 7.12 20.82 12.65
C PHE A 44 6.99 19.75 13.75
N LEU A 45 8.11 19.40 14.39
CA LEU A 45 8.13 18.44 15.50
C LEU A 45 7.35 18.94 16.71
N GLU A 46 7.47 20.23 17.03
CA GLU A 46 6.64 20.85 18.09
C GLU A 46 5.14 20.69 17.80
N LEU A 47 4.70 20.95 16.57
CA LEU A 47 3.31 20.83 16.17
C LEU A 47 2.80 19.37 16.26
N ILE A 48 3.62 18.41 15.86
CA ILE A 48 3.21 17.00 15.84
C ILE A 48 3.17 16.39 17.24
N ARG A 49 4.06 16.75 18.13
CA ARG A 49 4.04 16.31 19.52
C ARG A 49 2.72 16.64 20.23
N HIS A 50 1.99 17.63 19.74
CA HIS A 50 0.69 18.03 20.24
C HIS A 50 -0.50 17.40 19.48
N SER A 51 -0.26 16.73 18.34
CA SER A 51 -1.29 16.05 17.58
C SER A 51 -1.33 14.56 17.95
N GLN A 52 -2.52 14.03 18.29
CA GLN A 52 -2.70 12.61 18.66
C GLN A 52 -2.92 11.70 17.43
N ASP A 53 -2.93 12.23 16.21
CA ASP A 53 -3.45 11.52 15.05
C ASP A 53 -2.39 10.70 14.26
N ASN A 54 -1.09 11.01 14.39
CA ASN A 54 -0.05 10.31 13.62
C ASN A 54 1.25 10.18 14.44
N ASN A 55 1.53 8.98 14.92
CA ASN A 55 2.75 8.67 15.66
C ASN A 55 3.89 8.12 14.78
N LYS A 56 3.71 8.05 13.44
CA LYS A 56 4.72 7.58 12.48
C LYS A 56 4.91 8.60 11.37
N ILE A 57 6.12 9.11 11.23
CA ILE A 57 6.46 10.18 10.27
C ILE A 57 7.71 9.82 9.51
N ALA A 58 7.69 10.03 8.20
CA ALA A 58 8.87 9.94 7.36
C ALA A 58 9.08 11.25 6.58
N LEU A 59 10.26 11.84 6.73
CA LEU A 59 10.61 13.10 6.10
C LEU A 59 11.74 12.88 5.10
N VAL A 60 11.54 13.34 3.86
CA VAL A 60 12.65 13.45 2.91
C VAL A 60 13.26 14.83 3.06
N VAL A 61 14.51 14.86 3.47
CA VAL A 61 15.29 16.09 3.56
C VAL A 61 16.30 16.11 2.42
N ASP A 62 16.12 17.08 1.52
CA ASP A 62 17.04 17.29 0.40
C ASP A 62 18.10 18.31 0.76
N MET A 63 19.35 17.86 0.81
CA MET A 63 20.47 18.63 1.31
C MET A 63 21.34 19.18 0.18
N ARG A 64 20.77 20.08 -0.64
CA ARG A 64 21.45 20.68 -1.79
C ARG A 64 22.33 21.90 -1.44
N SER A 65 22.42 22.32 -0.18
CA SER A 65 23.27 23.43 0.22
C SER A 65 24.09 23.13 1.46
N ARG A 66 25.29 23.72 1.52
CA ARG A 66 26.21 23.58 2.69
C ARG A 66 25.61 24.17 3.98
N SER A 67 24.77 25.21 3.87
CA SER A 67 24.12 25.83 5.03
C SER A 67 23.10 24.87 5.68
N PHE A 68 22.38 24.07 4.92
CA PHE A 68 21.42 23.11 5.45
C PHE A 68 22.07 21.95 6.21
N PHE A 69 23.36 21.68 5.95
CA PHE A 69 24.08 20.60 6.61
C PHE A 69 24.39 20.92 8.08
N SER A 70 24.83 22.15 8.39
CA SER A 70 25.04 22.57 9.78
C SER A 70 23.75 22.64 10.56
N GLU A 71 22.70 23.17 9.94
CA GLU A 71 21.37 23.30 10.54
C GLU A 71 20.75 21.94 10.88
N ILE A 72 20.85 20.94 9.98
CA ILE A 72 20.28 19.62 10.27
C ILE A 72 21.04 18.89 11.38
N ARG A 73 22.35 19.08 11.47
CA ARG A 73 23.14 18.47 12.53
C ARG A 73 22.74 18.99 13.90
N GLU A 74 22.58 20.30 14.04
CA GLU A 74 22.10 20.92 15.29
C GLU A 74 20.72 20.37 15.67
N VAL A 75 19.81 20.26 14.70
CA VAL A 75 18.48 19.71 14.91
C VAL A 75 18.52 18.21 15.27
N LEU A 76 19.40 17.43 14.64
CA LEU A 76 19.56 16.01 14.95
C LEU A 76 20.12 15.81 16.36
N ASP A 77 21.13 16.62 16.76
CA ASP A 77 21.70 16.57 18.11
C ASP A 77 20.65 16.94 19.19
N GLU A 78 19.74 17.88 18.90
CA GLU A 78 18.62 18.22 19.78
C GLU A 78 17.56 17.11 19.88
N ILE A 79 17.31 16.41 18.78
CA ILE A 79 16.30 15.33 18.69
C ILE A 79 16.80 14.04 19.34
N GLU A 80 18.10 13.73 19.21
CA GLU A 80 18.71 12.49 19.71
C GLU A 80 18.60 12.33 21.25
N GLY A 81 18.40 13.44 21.98
CA GLY A 81 18.18 13.47 23.44
C GLY A 81 16.74 13.37 23.89
N ALA A 82 15.75 13.30 22.99
CA ALA A 82 14.34 13.32 23.35
C ALA A 82 13.82 11.91 23.68
N GLU A 83 13.43 11.65 24.95
CA GLU A 83 12.96 10.34 25.42
C GLU A 83 11.62 9.89 24.80
N ASP A 84 10.83 10.83 24.26
CA ASP A 84 9.53 10.64 23.65
C ASP A 84 9.58 10.33 22.16
N LEU A 85 10.78 10.31 21.56
CA LEU A 85 11.00 10.15 20.12
C LEU A 85 11.86 8.91 19.81
N ASP A 86 11.37 8.04 18.92
CA ASP A 86 12.17 7.00 18.26
C ASP A 86 12.63 7.52 16.90
N PHE A 87 13.88 7.94 16.85
CA PHE A 87 14.44 8.63 15.69
C PHE A 87 15.42 7.74 14.90
N LYS A 88 15.26 7.70 13.58
CA LYS A 88 16.13 6.96 12.66
C LYS A 88 16.47 7.78 11.43
N VAL A 89 17.70 7.65 10.95
CA VAL A 89 18.15 8.19 9.65
C VAL A 89 18.34 7.04 8.68
N LEU A 90 17.63 7.10 7.55
CA LEU A 90 17.83 6.24 6.40
C LEU A 90 18.61 6.99 5.32
N PHE A 91 19.81 6.52 5.02
CA PHE A 91 20.63 7.04 3.94
C PHE A 91 20.60 6.12 2.72
N LEU A 92 20.21 6.66 1.56
CA LEU A 92 20.22 5.94 0.30
C LEU A 92 21.47 6.30 -0.49
N ASP A 93 22.25 5.30 -0.86
CA ASP A 93 23.45 5.46 -1.67
C ASP A 93 23.39 4.63 -2.96
N ALA A 94 24.25 4.94 -3.89
CA ALA A 94 24.59 4.11 -5.04
C ALA A 94 25.97 4.46 -5.55
N THR A 95 26.58 3.59 -6.38
CA THR A 95 27.85 3.88 -7.02
C THR A 95 27.74 5.05 -7.98
N ASP A 96 28.85 5.78 -8.17
CA ASP A 96 28.88 6.92 -9.09
C ASP A 96 28.50 6.53 -10.53
N SER A 97 28.92 5.32 -10.97
CA SER A 97 28.57 4.79 -12.27
C SER A 97 27.07 4.59 -12.44
N GLU A 98 26.39 4.05 -11.43
CA GLU A 98 24.95 3.84 -11.43
C GLU A 98 24.19 5.17 -11.39
N LEU A 99 24.60 6.10 -10.53
CA LEU A 99 24.01 7.43 -10.47
C LEU A 99 24.13 8.15 -11.82
N VAL A 100 25.31 8.11 -12.46
CA VAL A 100 25.49 8.68 -13.80
C VAL A 100 24.56 8.03 -14.82
N ALA A 101 24.35 6.70 -14.76
CA ALA A 101 23.43 5.99 -15.67
C ALA A 101 22.00 6.48 -15.47
N ARG A 102 21.51 6.56 -14.21
CA ARG A 102 20.16 7.06 -13.87
C ARG A 102 19.92 8.50 -14.31
N TYR A 103 20.93 9.37 -14.18
CA TYR A 103 20.86 10.76 -14.66
C TYR A 103 20.74 10.82 -16.19
N LYS A 104 21.47 9.96 -16.92
CA LYS A 104 21.38 9.87 -18.38
C LYS A 104 20.01 9.40 -18.84
N GLU A 105 19.43 8.41 -18.18
CA GLU A 105 18.09 7.89 -18.49
C GLU A 105 17.01 8.97 -18.30
N THR A 106 17.09 9.72 -17.21
CA THR A 106 16.10 10.76 -16.87
C THR A 106 16.35 12.09 -17.61
N ARG A 107 17.49 12.23 -18.30
CA ARG A 107 17.91 13.46 -19.01
C ARG A 107 17.88 14.71 -18.11
N ARG A 108 18.25 14.58 -16.85
CA ARG A 108 18.31 15.69 -15.88
C ARG A 108 19.73 16.14 -15.66
N SER A 109 19.91 17.44 -15.37
CA SER A 109 21.16 17.98 -14.84
C SER A 109 21.28 17.67 -13.36
N HIS A 110 22.52 17.58 -12.85
CA HIS A 110 22.72 17.40 -11.41
C HIS A 110 22.41 18.71 -10.66
N PRO A 111 21.69 18.69 -9.52
CA PRO A 111 21.26 19.90 -8.82
C PRO A 111 22.40 20.84 -8.39
N LEU A 112 23.56 20.28 -8.04
CA LEU A 112 24.72 21.06 -7.59
C LEU A 112 25.59 21.61 -8.75
N VAL A 113 25.40 21.12 -9.97
CA VAL A 113 26.19 21.52 -11.16
C VAL A 113 25.27 21.58 -12.38
N ALA A 114 24.59 22.71 -12.54
CA ALA A 114 23.60 22.88 -13.62
C ALA A 114 24.24 22.84 -15.02
N ASP A 115 25.42 23.45 -15.17
CA ASP A 115 26.14 23.63 -16.45
C ASP A 115 27.40 22.78 -16.58
N GLY A 116 27.61 21.80 -15.65
CA GLY A 116 28.79 20.94 -15.61
C GLY A 116 28.52 19.48 -15.91
N ARG A 117 29.54 18.67 -15.67
CA ARG A 117 29.39 17.20 -15.82
C ARG A 117 28.63 16.63 -14.64
N VAL A 118 27.69 15.74 -14.91
CA VAL A 118 26.92 15.02 -13.87
C VAL A 118 27.84 14.35 -12.83
N LEU A 119 28.93 13.75 -13.28
CA LEU A 119 29.89 13.11 -12.38
C LEU A 119 30.52 14.08 -11.36
N ASP A 120 30.85 15.28 -11.79
CA ASP A 120 31.45 16.29 -10.89
C ASP A 120 30.43 16.70 -9.81
N GLY A 121 29.14 16.81 -10.18
CA GLY A 121 28.05 17.06 -9.24
C GLY A 121 27.85 15.92 -8.24
N ILE A 122 27.91 14.66 -8.70
CA ILE A 122 27.80 13.47 -7.83
C ILE A 122 28.95 13.42 -6.83
N GLN A 123 30.18 13.67 -7.26
CA GLN A 123 31.33 13.65 -6.38
C GLN A 123 31.24 14.75 -5.32
N LEU A 124 30.87 15.97 -5.72
CA LEU A 124 30.66 17.07 -4.78
C LEU A 124 29.54 16.76 -3.77
N GLU A 125 28.40 16.18 -4.24
CA GLU A 125 27.31 15.78 -3.34
C GLU A 125 27.77 14.70 -2.35
N ARG A 126 28.55 13.72 -2.81
CA ARG A 126 29.09 12.65 -1.96
C ARG A 126 30.01 13.20 -0.85
N GLU A 127 30.89 14.16 -1.16
CA GLU A 127 31.70 14.83 -0.16
C GLU A 127 30.84 15.58 0.86
N LEU A 128 29.82 16.29 0.41
CA LEU A 128 28.91 17.04 1.28
C LEU A 128 28.10 16.13 2.19
N LEU A 129 27.65 14.97 1.69
CA LEU A 129 26.79 14.04 2.42
C LEU A 129 27.57 12.99 3.24
N ALA A 130 28.90 12.89 3.09
CA ALA A 130 29.71 11.90 3.79
C ALA A 130 29.53 11.93 5.33
N PRO A 131 29.53 13.10 6.00
CA PRO A 131 29.31 13.15 7.45
C PRO A 131 27.93 12.62 7.84
N LEU A 132 26.89 12.92 7.06
CA LEU A 132 25.53 12.44 7.33
C LEU A 132 25.39 10.93 7.12
N LYS A 133 26.02 10.40 6.08
CA LYS A 133 26.09 8.95 5.86
C LYS A 133 26.73 8.23 7.05
N ASN A 134 27.81 8.81 7.62
CA ASN A 134 28.50 8.25 8.77
C ASN A 134 27.68 8.27 10.07
N MET A 135 26.74 9.22 10.21
CA MET A 135 25.83 9.33 11.35
C MET A 135 24.56 8.47 11.16
N SER A 136 24.30 7.99 9.95
CA SER A 136 23.07 7.26 9.65
C SER A 136 23.10 5.85 10.20
N GLN A 137 22.08 5.47 10.98
CA GLN A 137 21.93 4.12 11.53
C GLN A 137 21.60 3.10 10.45
N ASN A 138 20.93 3.53 9.36
CA ASN A 138 20.50 2.68 8.26
C ASN A 138 21.03 3.23 6.94
N VAL A 139 21.87 2.46 6.27
CA VAL A 139 22.36 2.79 4.92
C VAL A 139 21.93 1.70 3.96
N ILE A 140 21.22 2.06 2.89
CA ILE A 140 20.85 1.12 1.83
C ILE A 140 21.61 1.50 0.56
N ASP A 141 22.45 0.57 0.08
CA ASP A 141 23.07 0.66 -1.24
C ASP A 141 22.04 0.20 -2.29
N THR A 142 21.64 1.12 -3.17
CA THR A 142 20.65 0.90 -4.20
C THR A 142 21.25 0.60 -5.58
N THR A 143 22.56 0.38 -5.68
CA THR A 143 23.30 0.20 -6.96
C THR A 143 22.64 -0.88 -7.83
N GLU A 144 22.35 -2.04 -7.24
CA GLU A 144 21.76 -3.18 -7.96
C GLU A 144 20.28 -3.41 -7.63
N LEU A 145 19.66 -2.47 -6.89
CA LEU A 145 18.28 -2.64 -6.47
C LEU A 145 17.29 -2.12 -7.52
N THR A 146 16.34 -2.96 -7.88
CA THR A 146 15.13 -2.50 -8.56
C THR A 146 14.25 -1.71 -7.57
N PRO A 147 13.33 -0.85 -8.05
CA PRO A 147 12.38 -0.17 -7.16
C PRO A 147 11.61 -1.12 -6.24
N ARG A 148 11.28 -2.33 -6.74
CA ARG A 148 10.62 -3.38 -5.97
C ARG A 148 11.50 -3.90 -4.83
N ASN A 149 12.77 -4.16 -5.10
CA ASN A 149 13.71 -4.66 -4.08
C ASN A 149 14.02 -3.59 -3.04
N LEU A 150 14.06 -2.32 -3.43
CA LEU A 150 14.21 -1.21 -2.48
C LEU A 150 12.99 -1.11 -1.55
N ARG A 151 11.75 -1.20 -2.08
CA ARG A 151 10.54 -1.24 -1.25
C ARG A 151 10.59 -2.40 -0.24
N LYS A 152 11.00 -3.58 -0.70
CA LYS A 152 11.13 -4.75 0.17
C LYS A 152 12.16 -4.52 1.28
N ALA A 153 13.34 -4.00 0.96
CA ALA A 153 14.39 -3.70 1.94
C ALA A 153 13.92 -2.70 3.00
N ILE A 154 13.19 -1.65 2.59
CA ILE A 154 12.62 -0.66 3.52
C ILE A 154 11.55 -1.32 4.40
N SER A 155 10.65 -2.11 3.82
CA SER A 155 9.62 -2.81 4.58
C SER A 155 10.22 -3.76 5.63
N GLU A 156 11.24 -4.52 5.28
CA GLU A 156 11.93 -5.43 6.22
C GLU A 156 12.60 -4.70 7.39
N GLN A 157 13.07 -3.47 7.19
CA GLN A 157 13.77 -2.69 8.23
C GLN A 157 12.85 -1.82 9.08
N PHE A 158 11.73 -1.34 8.52
CA PHE A 158 10.89 -0.32 9.15
C PHE A 158 9.45 -0.75 9.40
N ALA A 159 8.99 -1.90 8.87
CA ALA A 159 7.69 -2.44 9.27
C ALA A 159 7.75 -2.85 10.74
N SER A 160 6.90 -2.25 11.58
CA SER A 160 6.62 -2.77 12.91
C SER A 160 5.93 -4.14 12.78
N GLN A 161 6.11 -5.02 13.76
CA GLN A 161 5.47 -6.35 13.74
C GLN A 161 3.93 -6.27 13.56
N ASP A 162 3.32 -5.14 13.93
CA ASP A 162 1.89 -4.88 13.76
C ASP A 162 1.51 -4.27 12.40
N ASN A 163 2.49 -3.82 11.59
CA ASN A 163 2.28 -3.08 10.33
C ASN A 163 3.11 -3.65 9.17
N GLN A 164 3.27 -4.93 9.08
CA GLN A 164 3.51 -5.46 7.72
C GLN A 164 2.27 -5.10 6.90
N PRO A 165 2.40 -4.55 5.67
CA PRO A 165 1.28 -4.42 4.78
C PRO A 165 0.68 -5.81 4.63
N SER A 166 -0.35 -6.07 5.44
CA SER A 166 -0.98 -7.38 5.44
C SER A 166 -1.72 -7.46 4.12
N PHE A 167 -1.23 -8.33 3.23
CA PHE A 167 -1.99 -8.69 2.04
C PHE A 167 -3.44 -8.93 2.45
N ARG A 168 -4.36 -8.14 1.91
CA ARG A 168 -5.78 -8.22 2.21
C ARG A 168 -6.55 -8.66 0.97
N ILE A 169 -7.51 -9.51 1.18
CA ILE A 169 -8.42 -9.96 0.14
C ILE A 169 -9.75 -9.22 0.32
N GLU A 170 -10.20 -8.53 -0.71
CA GLU A 170 -11.54 -7.95 -0.78
C GLU A 170 -12.43 -8.89 -1.59
N VAL A 171 -13.42 -9.51 -0.96
CA VAL A 171 -14.41 -10.35 -1.64
C VAL A 171 -15.70 -9.56 -1.83
N MET A 172 -16.00 -9.22 -3.09
CA MET A 172 -17.13 -8.37 -3.45
C MET A 172 -18.21 -9.14 -4.23
N SER A 173 -19.49 -8.96 -3.88
CA SER A 173 -20.58 -9.36 -4.76
C SER A 173 -21.13 -8.19 -5.57
N PHE A 174 -21.50 -8.43 -6.84
CA PHE A 174 -22.05 -7.40 -7.71
C PHE A 174 -23.13 -7.93 -8.66
N GLY A 175 -23.86 -7.01 -9.30
CA GLY A 175 -24.83 -7.30 -10.36
C GLY A 175 -24.33 -6.84 -11.72
N PHE A 176 -24.23 -7.76 -12.70
CA PHE A 176 -23.80 -7.44 -14.06
C PHE A 176 -24.61 -6.32 -14.72
N LYS A 177 -25.90 -6.20 -14.40
CA LYS A 177 -26.75 -5.11 -14.93
C LYS A 177 -26.30 -3.72 -14.51
N TYR A 178 -25.44 -3.60 -13.50
CA TYR A 178 -24.89 -2.34 -13.01
C TYR A 178 -23.41 -2.12 -13.41
N GLY A 179 -22.90 -2.95 -14.30
CA GLY A 179 -21.51 -2.93 -14.76
C GLY A 179 -20.55 -3.71 -13.86
N LEU A 180 -19.39 -4.01 -14.40
CA LEU A 180 -18.28 -4.64 -13.67
C LEU A 180 -17.71 -3.67 -12.64
N PRO A 181 -17.23 -4.15 -11.48
CA PRO A 181 -16.36 -3.35 -10.61
C PRO A 181 -15.08 -2.99 -11.34
N LEU A 182 -14.69 -1.71 -11.29
CA LEU A 182 -13.51 -1.20 -12.02
C LEU A 182 -12.19 -1.61 -11.37
N ASP A 183 -12.23 -1.93 -10.10
CA ASP A 183 -11.12 -2.30 -9.22
C ASP A 183 -10.98 -3.81 -8.99
N ALA A 184 -11.82 -4.62 -9.68
CA ALA A 184 -11.74 -6.07 -9.54
C ALA A 184 -10.56 -6.66 -10.30
N ASP A 185 -9.74 -7.44 -9.61
CA ASP A 185 -8.64 -8.21 -10.19
C ASP A 185 -9.11 -9.54 -10.78
N LEU A 186 -10.02 -10.21 -10.06
CA LEU A 186 -10.63 -11.46 -10.48
C LEU A 186 -12.14 -11.31 -10.50
N VAL A 187 -12.78 -11.78 -11.59
CA VAL A 187 -14.22 -11.68 -11.76
C VAL A 187 -14.79 -13.05 -12.10
N PHE A 188 -15.77 -13.51 -11.31
CA PHE A 188 -16.45 -14.78 -11.51
C PHE A 188 -17.94 -14.58 -11.74
N ASP A 189 -18.46 -15.22 -12.78
CA ASP A 189 -19.87 -15.16 -13.17
C ASP A 189 -20.62 -16.39 -12.65
N VAL A 190 -21.63 -16.18 -11.81
CA VAL A 190 -22.49 -17.24 -11.27
C VAL A 190 -23.92 -17.18 -11.81
N ARG A 191 -24.14 -16.56 -12.99
CA ARG A 191 -25.48 -16.43 -13.60
C ARG A 191 -26.03 -17.75 -14.13
N PHE A 192 -25.19 -18.70 -14.45
CA PHE A 192 -25.60 -20.03 -14.96
C PHE A 192 -26.19 -20.92 -13.87
N LEU A 193 -25.97 -20.63 -12.59
CA LEU A 193 -26.51 -21.40 -11.47
C LEU A 193 -28.00 -21.15 -11.24
N PRO A 194 -28.72 -22.08 -10.56
CA PRO A 194 -30.12 -21.95 -10.24
C PRO A 194 -30.47 -20.61 -9.60
N ASN A 195 -31.58 -19.99 -10.07
CA ASN A 195 -31.91 -18.63 -9.71
C ASN A 195 -33.03 -18.54 -8.66
N PRO A 196 -32.73 -18.13 -7.40
CA PRO A 196 -33.74 -18.00 -6.34
C PRO A 196 -34.89 -17.05 -6.67
N TYR A 197 -34.67 -16.11 -7.59
CA TYR A 197 -35.70 -15.13 -7.99
C TYR A 197 -37.00 -15.74 -8.49
N TYR A 198 -36.97 -16.96 -9.03
CA TYR A 198 -38.16 -17.67 -9.51
C TYR A 198 -38.99 -18.33 -8.39
N LYS A 199 -38.43 -18.38 -7.16
CA LYS A 199 -39.17 -18.80 -5.97
C LYS A 199 -39.78 -17.59 -5.29
N LEU A 200 -41.10 -17.52 -5.17
CA LEU A 200 -41.81 -16.34 -4.64
C LEU A 200 -41.35 -15.98 -3.23
N GLU A 201 -41.15 -17.00 -2.39
CA GLU A 201 -40.70 -16.88 -1.00
C GLU A 201 -39.25 -16.36 -0.87
N LEU A 202 -38.40 -16.57 -1.88
CA LEU A 202 -36.99 -16.17 -1.86
C LEU A 202 -36.73 -14.83 -2.58
N ARG A 203 -37.67 -14.38 -3.41
CA ARG A 203 -37.50 -13.24 -4.30
C ARG A 203 -37.09 -11.94 -3.60
N ASN A 204 -37.65 -11.70 -2.40
CA ASN A 204 -37.45 -10.48 -1.64
C ASN A 204 -36.29 -10.57 -0.60
N LEU A 205 -35.70 -11.74 -0.45
CA LEU A 205 -34.56 -12.01 0.40
C LEU A 205 -33.26 -11.79 -0.37
N THR A 206 -32.15 -11.89 0.32
CA THR A 206 -30.80 -11.76 -0.24
C THR A 206 -29.99 -13.04 -0.02
N GLY A 207 -28.85 -13.18 -0.66
CA GLY A 207 -27.95 -14.32 -0.42
C GLY A 207 -27.32 -14.37 0.98
N LEU A 208 -27.57 -13.37 1.84
CA LEU A 208 -27.18 -13.41 3.26
C LEU A 208 -28.23 -14.12 4.10
N ASP A 209 -29.49 -14.17 3.63
CA ASP A 209 -30.59 -14.82 4.33
C ASP A 209 -30.48 -16.35 4.14
N ALA A 210 -30.56 -17.11 5.24
CA ALA A 210 -30.35 -18.55 5.23
C ALA A 210 -31.19 -19.30 4.15
N PRO A 211 -32.50 -19.02 3.95
CA PRO A 211 -33.27 -19.72 2.93
C PRO A 211 -32.77 -19.55 1.50
N VAL A 212 -32.18 -18.37 1.18
CA VAL A 212 -31.58 -18.09 -0.14
C VAL A 212 -30.22 -18.74 -0.24
N PHE A 213 -29.39 -18.61 0.82
CA PHE A 213 -28.07 -19.20 0.87
C PHE A 213 -28.16 -20.72 0.70
N ASP A 214 -29.01 -21.39 1.48
CA ASP A 214 -29.20 -22.83 1.44
C ASP A 214 -29.69 -23.27 0.06
N TYR A 215 -30.71 -22.59 -0.49
CA TYR A 215 -31.21 -22.88 -1.84
C TYR A 215 -30.09 -22.77 -2.91
N VAL A 216 -29.22 -21.76 -2.83
CA VAL A 216 -28.12 -21.59 -3.81
C VAL A 216 -27.08 -22.68 -3.66
N MET A 217 -26.73 -23.07 -2.41
CA MET A 217 -25.65 -23.99 -2.12
C MET A 217 -26.02 -25.46 -2.14
N GLU A 218 -27.34 -25.84 -1.99
CA GLU A 218 -27.79 -27.24 -2.02
C GLU A 218 -27.70 -27.92 -3.39
N HIS A 219 -27.57 -27.11 -4.48
CA HIS A 219 -27.50 -27.65 -5.82
C HIS A 219 -26.08 -28.18 -6.12
N GLN A 220 -26.02 -29.37 -6.70
CA GLN A 220 -24.78 -30.05 -7.03
C GLN A 220 -23.86 -29.15 -7.91
N GLU A 221 -24.42 -28.47 -8.90
CA GLU A 221 -23.67 -27.58 -9.80
C GLU A 221 -23.01 -26.40 -9.03
N SER A 222 -23.71 -25.91 -8.00
CA SER A 222 -23.17 -24.82 -7.16
C SER A 222 -22.01 -25.32 -6.30
N GLU A 223 -22.11 -26.51 -5.72
CA GLU A 223 -21.06 -27.10 -4.90
C GLU A 223 -19.84 -27.46 -5.74
N GLU A 224 -20.04 -28.07 -6.92
CA GLU A 224 -18.97 -28.40 -7.85
C GLU A 224 -18.22 -27.12 -8.31
N PHE A 225 -18.97 -26.10 -8.73
CA PHE A 225 -18.37 -24.83 -9.13
C PHE A 225 -17.62 -24.17 -7.98
N TYR A 226 -18.20 -24.16 -6.77
CA TYR A 226 -17.57 -23.58 -5.60
C TYR A 226 -16.26 -24.29 -5.25
N SER A 227 -16.25 -25.61 -5.29
CA SER A 227 -15.04 -26.41 -5.05
C SER A 227 -13.91 -26.07 -6.02
N HIS A 228 -14.23 -25.95 -7.32
CA HIS A 228 -13.25 -25.55 -8.32
C HIS A 228 -12.78 -24.10 -8.12
N LEU A 229 -13.70 -23.20 -7.77
CA LEU A 229 -13.39 -21.80 -7.50
C LEU A 229 -12.41 -21.65 -6.34
N LEU A 230 -12.69 -22.29 -5.20
CA LEU A 230 -11.84 -22.25 -4.03
C LEU A 230 -10.47 -22.91 -4.33
N GLY A 231 -10.49 -24.07 -5.00
CA GLY A 231 -9.30 -24.79 -5.41
C GLY A 231 -8.43 -24.03 -6.43
N LEU A 232 -9.00 -23.08 -7.18
CA LEU A 232 -8.25 -22.16 -8.04
C LEU A 232 -7.68 -20.98 -7.23
N ILE A 233 -8.47 -20.38 -6.35
CA ILE A 233 -8.10 -19.15 -5.64
C ILE A 233 -7.03 -19.41 -4.60
N GLU A 234 -7.22 -20.35 -3.69
CA GLU A 234 -6.30 -20.58 -2.57
C GLU A 234 -4.83 -20.77 -3.00
N PRO A 235 -4.51 -21.59 -4.02
CA PRO A 235 -3.11 -21.80 -4.43
C PRO A 235 -2.43 -20.57 -5.06
N ILE A 236 -3.19 -19.62 -5.61
CA ILE A 236 -2.64 -18.44 -6.27
C ILE A 236 -2.41 -17.26 -5.31
N LEU A 237 -3.08 -17.22 -4.15
CA LEU A 237 -2.98 -16.12 -3.17
C LEU A 237 -1.54 -15.84 -2.71
N PRO A 238 -0.71 -16.85 -2.38
CA PRO A 238 0.70 -16.62 -2.03
C PRO A 238 1.49 -15.96 -3.15
N GLY A 239 1.11 -16.19 -4.41
CA GLY A 239 1.72 -15.57 -5.58
C GLY A 239 1.48 -14.06 -5.61
N TYR A 240 0.24 -13.62 -5.38
CA TYR A 240 -0.13 -12.21 -5.30
C TYR A 240 0.57 -11.49 -4.14
N GLN A 241 0.60 -12.14 -2.97
CA GLN A 241 1.32 -11.62 -1.81
C GLN A 241 2.82 -11.46 -2.09
N LYS A 242 3.44 -12.49 -2.71
CA LYS A 242 4.87 -12.46 -3.07
C LYS A 242 5.18 -11.38 -4.13
N GLU A 243 4.23 -11.06 -4.99
CA GLU A 243 4.37 -9.98 -5.97
C GLU A 243 4.35 -8.60 -5.31
N GLY A 244 3.91 -8.48 -4.07
CA GLY A 244 3.85 -7.21 -3.32
C GLY A 244 2.51 -6.48 -3.48
N LYS A 245 1.45 -7.18 -3.92
CA LYS A 245 0.11 -6.63 -3.96
C LYS A 245 -0.42 -6.43 -2.53
N SER A 246 -0.93 -5.25 -2.22
CA SER A 246 -1.47 -4.95 -0.88
C SER A 246 -2.94 -5.38 -0.74
N VAL A 247 -3.72 -5.29 -1.81
CA VAL A 247 -5.14 -5.68 -1.84
C VAL A 247 -5.42 -6.48 -3.11
N LEU A 248 -6.06 -7.64 -2.97
CA LEU A 248 -6.58 -8.43 -4.08
C LEU A 248 -8.11 -8.38 -4.05
N THR A 249 -8.74 -7.82 -5.08
CA THR A 249 -10.21 -7.73 -5.18
C THR A 249 -10.76 -8.87 -6.02
N ILE A 250 -11.55 -9.74 -5.39
CA ILE A 250 -12.25 -10.88 -6.00
C ILE A 250 -13.74 -10.55 -6.09
N ALA A 251 -14.26 -10.38 -7.29
CA ALA A 251 -15.65 -10.01 -7.54
C ALA A 251 -16.46 -11.20 -8.05
N VAL A 252 -17.57 -11.50 -7.39
CA VAL A 252 -18.53 -12.52 -7.81
C VAL A 252 -19.81 -11.84 -8.31
N GLY A 253 -20.23 -12.13 -9.54
CA GLY A 253 -21.34 -11.46 -10.22
C GLY A 253 -22.52 -12.36 -10.54
N CYS A 254 -23.74 -11.88 -10.26
CA CYS A 254 -24.97 -12.44 -10.83
C CYS A 254 -25.77 -11.34 -11.54
N THR A 255 -26.95 -11.63 -12.07
CA THR A 255 -27.73 -10.65 -12.84
C THR A 255 -28.03 -9.37 -12.05
N GLY A 256 -28.57 -9.49 -10.85
CA GLY A 256 -29.01 -8.35 -10.01
C GLY A 256 -28.12 -8.04 -8.82
N GLY A 257 -27.14 -8.90 -8.48
CA GLY A 257 -26.25 -8.68 -7.34
C GLY A 257 -26.89 -8.94 -5.96
N GLN A 258 -28.03 -9.63 -5.88
CA GLN A 258 -28.81 -9.78 -4.63
C GLN A 258 -28.80 -11.19 -4.04
N HIS A 259 -28.80 -12.24 -4.86
CA HIS A 259 -28.97 -13.63 -4.42
C HIS A 259 -27.68 -14.45 -4.58
N ARG A 260 -27.49 -15.08 -5.77
CA ARG A 260 -26.39 -16.01 -6.05
C ARG A 260 -25.00 -15.44 -5.75
N SER A 261 -24.70 -14.24 -6.28
CA SER A 261 -23.40 -13.61 -6.06
C SER A 261 -23.14 -13.28 -4.59
N VAL A 262 -24.19 -12.90 -3.84
CA VAL A 262 -24.09 -12.60 -2.41
C VAL A 262 -23.80 -13.87 -1.61
N ALA A 263 -24.50 -14.98 -1.91
CA ALA A 263 -24.28 -16.27 -1.27
C ALA A 263 -22.85 -16.81 -1.53
N PHE A 264 -22.40 -16.75 -2.78
CA PHE A 264 -21.07 -17.18 -3.16
C PHE A 264 -19.97 -16.31 -2.55
N ALA A 265 -20.11 -14.97 -2.59
CA ALA A 265 -19.15 -14.06 -1.98
C ALA A 265 -19.07 -14.25 -0.46
N LYS A 266 -20.22 -14.48 0.19
CA LYS A 266 -20.27 -14.80 1.63
C LYS A 266 -19.45 -16.07 1.92
N ARG A 267 -19.76 -17.19 1.27
CA ARG A 267 -19.10 -18.47 1.50
C ARG A 267 -17.58 -18.38 1.21
N LEU A 268 -17.21 -17.73 0.11
CA LEU A 268 -15.80 -17.54 -0.26
C LEU A 268 -15.05 -16.73 0.80
N ALA A 269 -15.63 -15.64 1.29
CA ALA A 269 -15.03 -14.85 2.35
C ALA A 269 -14.89 -15.68 3.64
N ASP A 270 -15.94 -16.37 4.07
CA ASP A 270 -15.96 -17.20 5.28
C ASP A 270 -14.88 -18.31 5.23
N ASP A 271 -14.61 -18.89 4.06
CA ASP A 271 -13.57 -19.91 3.90
C ASP A 271 -12.16 -19.30 3.86
N LEU A 272 -11.96 -18.20 3.14
CA LEU A 272 -10.65 -17.55 3.05
C LEU A 272 -10.23 -16.88 4.37
N GLU A 273 -11.18 -16.38 5.18
CA GLU A 273 -10.91 -15.80 6.52
C GLU A 273 -10.18 -16.74 7.47
N LYS A 274 -10.25 -18.05 7.24
CA LYS A 274 -9.55 -19.05 8.07
C LYS A 274 -8.03 -18.89 8.02
N ASN A 275 -7.48 -18.38 6.91
CA ASN A 275 -6.05 -18.31 6.65
C ASN A 275 -5.56 -16.94 6.20
N TRP A 276 -6.47 -16.00 5.86
CA TRP A 276 -6.14 -14.72 5.25
C TRP A 276 -6.90 -13.56 5.91
N ASN A 277 -6.36 -12.35 5.78
CA ASN A 277 -7.09 -11.14 6.13
C ASN A 277 -8.09 -10.82 5.01
N VAL A 278 -9.38 -11.01 5.27
CA VAL A 278 -10.44 -10.86 4.28
C VAL A 278 -11.42 -9.78 4.71
N ASN A 279 -11.79 -8.93 3.75
CA ASN A 279 -12.92 -8.04 3.89
C ASN A 279 -14.01 -8.46 2.90
N ARG A 280 -15.28 -8.29 3.29
CA ARG A 280 -16.42 -8.67 2.47
C ARG A 280 -17.35 -7.48 2.23
N SER A 281 -17.72 -7.28 0.95
CA SER A 281 -18.66 -6.23 0.55
C SER A 281 -19.70 -6.73 -0.45
N HIS A 282 -20.84 -6.03 -0.50
CA HIS A 282 -21.96 -6.38 -1.39
C HIS A 282 -22.44 -5.10 -2.08
N ARG A 283 -21.87 -4.78 -3.25
CA ARG A 283 -22.09 -3.51 -3.96
C ARG A 283 -23.54 -3.22 -4.30
N ASP A 284 -24.28 -4.23 -4.75
CA ASP A 284 -25.63 -4.05 -5.33
C ASP A 284 -26.74 -4.78 -4.58
N LYS A 285 -26.47 -5.30 -3.38
CA LYS A 285 -27.41 -6.11 -2.60
C LYS A 285 -28.73 -5.38 -2.30
N ASP A 286 -28.67 -4.10 -2.02
CA ASP A 286 -29.81 -3.27 -1.61
C ASP A 286 -30.41 -2.46 -2.78
N ARG A 287 -29.89 -2.61 -3.99
CA ARG A 287 -30.41 -1.95 -5.21
C ARG A 287 -31.68 -2.63 -5.69
N ARG A 288 -32.84 -2.28 -5.12
CA ARG A 288 -34.15 -2.70 -5.64
C ARG A 288 -34.48 -1.92 -6.91
N LYS A 289 -35.22 -2.58 -7.84
CA LYS A 289 -35.85 -1.84 -8.93
C LYS A 289 -36.78 -0.80 -8.30
N GLU A 290 -36.53 0.48 -8.53
CA GLU A 290 -37.60 1.46 -8.52
C GLU A 290 -38.59 0.99 -9.58
N THR A 291 -39.74 0.56 -9.15
CA THR A 291 -40.87 0.33 -10.01
C THR A 291 -41.24 1.69 -10.60
N VAL A 292 -40.75 1.94 -11.82
CA VAL A 292 -41.27 3.05 -12.61
C VAL A 292 -42.74 2.71 -12.87
N ASN A 293 -43.62 3.27 -12.05
CA ASN A 293 -45.02 3.40 -12.38
C ASN A 293 -45.10 4.32 -13.61
N ARG A 294 -45.08 3.71 -14.78
CA ARG A 294 -45.57 4.36 -16.00
C ARG A 294 -47.10 4.18 -15.95
N SER A 295 -47.76 5.20 -15.39
CA SER A 295 -49.16 5.49 -15.69
C SER A 295 -49.29 5.96 -17.12
#